data_ab6a05c30483f72815a154a590a266a2
#
_entry.id   ab6a05c30483f72815a154a590a266a2
#
_cell.length_a   1.000
_cell.length_b   1.000
_cell.length_c   1.000
_cell.angle_alpha   90.00
_cell.angle_beta   90.00
_cell.angle_gamma   90.00
#
_symmetry.space_group_name_H-M   'P 1'
#
loop_
_entity.id
_entity.type
_entity.pdbx_description
1 polymer ?
#
loop_
_entity_poly.entity_id
_entity_poly.type
_entity_poly.pdbx_seq_one_letter_code
_entity_poly.pdbx_strand_id
1 'polypeptide(L)'
;MRNRIIHPIVYGLALGAALLLADGTVQPASAQSDLTDRPRPPVMSVPSFWDPRRRPEKPDTSRITLIRFMTEVDYPPFNYAGPDGNPIGFNVELARLICDELKIPCTMQMRRFDTLIDSLNDNRGDAAIASIAVDAATRQRVDFSDPYYRPAARFAARKETNVTDVTANQLEGRKIAVIAGTAHEEYAKSMFPEAEVRSFPTRDLARAALRKGDVDLLFDDAFNLAFWLNGTDSAGCCTFAGGPILESRLFGEGIGIAVKRGNDTLRQAFNWALFRIWEKGKFAELWLRYFPINPY
;
A
#
# COMPACT_ATOMS: atom_id res chain seq x y z
N MET A 1 -30.94 -45.62 -77.30
CA MET A 1 -30.56 -46.87 -78.11
C MET A 1 -29.81 -47.77 -77.15
N ARG A 2 -30.47 -48.82 -76.88
CA ARG A 2 -30.02 -50.22 -76.84
C ARG A 2 -28.92 -50.58 -75.87
N ASN A 3 -29.31 -51.29 -74.80
CA ASN A 3 -29.20 -52.76 -74.59
C ASN A 3 -27.78 -53.23 -74.29
N ARG A 4 -27.50 -54.07 -73.35
CA ARG A 4 -28.06 -55.28 -72.71
C ARG A 4 -27.11 -55.71 -71.62
N ILE A 5 -27.59 -56.01 -70.41
CA ILE A 5 -27.81 -57.32 -69.80
C ILE A 5 -26.64 -58.32 -70.06
N ILE A 6 -26.07 -58.82 -68.96
CA ILE A 6 -25.97 -60.25 -68.63
C ILE A 6 -25.31 -60.41 -67.23
N HIS A 7 -26.01 -61.08 -66.31
CA HIS A 7 -25.50 -61.88 -65.21
C HIS A 7 -25.05 -63.23 -65.71
N PRO A 8 -24.31 -64.09 -65.02
CA PRO A 8 -24.62 -64.63 -63.68
C PRO A 8 -23.43 -65.20 -62.84
N ILE A 9 -23.81 -65.64 -61.66
CA ILE A 9 -23.48 -66.87 -60.90
C ILE A 9 -22.18 -66.90 -60.08
N VAL A 10 -22.29 -66.76 -58.77
CA VAL A 10 -22.23 -67.69 -57.62
C VAL A 10 -20.95 -68.59 -57.56
N TYR A 11 -20.25 -68.44 -56.47
CA TYR A 11 -19.86 -69.54 -55.56
C TYR A 11 -19.33 -68.97 -54.27
N GLY A 12 -19.90 -69.43 -53.18
CA GLY A 12 -19.54 -69.09 -51.80
C GLY A 12 -18.29 -69.82 -51.32
N LEU A 13 -17.68 -69.23 -50.35
CA LEU A 13 -16.85 -69.93 -49.39
C LEU A 13 -16.90 -69.13 -48.02
N ALA A 14 -17.44 -69.79 -47.09
CA ALA A 14 -17.45 -69.34 -45.69
C ALA A 14 -16.05 -69.48 -45.09
N LEU A 15 -15.51 -68.46 -44.55
CA LEU A 15 -14.42 -68.54 -43.55
C LEU A 15 -14.65 -67.57 -42.43
N GLY A 16 -14.67 -68.14 -41.26
CA GLY A 16 -14.93 -67.45 -40.00
C GLY A 16 -13.91 -66.37 -39.69
N ALA A 17 -14.39 -65.21 -39.38
CA ALA A 17 -13.56 -64.14 -38.77
C ALA A 17 -13.89 -64.03 -37.30
N ALA A 18 -12.89 -64.36 -36.52
CA ALA A 18 -12.90 -64.15 -35.08
C ALA A 18 -13.03 -62.64 -34.77
N LEU A 19 -14.10 -62.25 -34.09
CA LEU A 19 -14.22 -60.91 -33.51
C LEU A 19 -13.23 -60.81 -32.33
N LEU A 20 -12.13 -60.10 -32.54
CA LEU A 20 -11.34 -59.53 -31.46
C LEU A 20 -12.06 -58.26 -30.99
N LEU A 21 -12.78 -58.35 -29.88
CA LEU A 21 -13.25 -57.20 -29.13
C LEU A 21 -12.03 -56.54 -28.51
N ALA A 22 -11.53 -55.49 -29.14
CA ALA A 22 -10.61 -54.57 -28.52
C ALA A 22 -11.42 -53.67 -27.57
N ASP A 23 -11.39 -53.98 -26.28
CA ASP A 23 -11.82 -53.06 -25.22
C ASP A 23 -10.94 -51.82 -25.25
N GLY A 24 -11.35 -50.85 -26.02
CA GLY A 24 -10.83 -49.49 -25.99
C GLY A 24 -11.35 -48.81 -24.75
N THR A 25 -10.64 -48.95 -23.64
CA THR A 25 -10.84 -48.06 -22.48
C THR A 25 -10.45 -46.66 -22.89
N VAL A 26 -11.44 -45.86 -23.25
CA VAL A 26 -11.29 -44.40 -23.38
C VAL A 26 -11.02 -43.86 -21.97
N GLN A 27 -9.75 -43.67 -21.65
CA GLN A 27 -9.36 -42.89 -20.50
C GLN A 27 -9.80 -41.45 -20.77
N PRO A 28 -10.64 -40.86 -19.88
CA PRO A 28 -10.86 -39.44 -19.96
C PRO A 28 -9.51 -38.75 -19.70
N ALA A 29 -9.01 -38.04 -20.68
CA ALA A 29 -7.89 -37.13 -20.49
C ALA A 29 -8.28 -36.11 -19.42
N SER A 30 -7.80 -36.36 -18.22
CA SER A 30 -7.88 -35.35 -17.13
C SER A 30 -6.97 -34.20 -17.54
N ALA A 31 -7.51 -33.29 -18.32
CA ALA A 31 -6.95 -31.96 -18.46
C ALA A 31 -7.22 -31.17 -17.17
N GLN A 32 -6.66 -31.64 -16.06
CA GLN A 32 -6.39 -30.79 -14.92
C GLN A 32 -5.19 -29.94 -15.31
N SER A 33 -5.46 -28.91 -16.12
CA SER A 33 -4.50 -27.83 -16.31
C SER A 33 -4.19 -27.27 -14.94
N ASP A 34 -2.94 -27.39 -14.61
CA ASP A 34 -2.30 -26.89 -13.41
C ASP A 34 -2.55 -25.38 -13.28
N LEU A 35 -3.68 -25.00 -12.69
CA LEU A 35 -4.02 -23.61 -12.36
C LEU A 35 -3.20 -23.11 -11.16
N THR A 36 -2.35 -23.99 -10.58
CA THR A 36 -1.54 -23.70 -9.41
C THR A 36 -0.22 -23.02 -9.74
N ASP A 37 0.22 -23.02 -11.00
CA ASP A 37 1.53 -22.49 -11.41
C ASP A 37 1.45 -21.14 -12.16
N ARG A 38 0.32 -20.45 -12.11
CA ARG A 38 0.29 -19.05 -12.52
C ARG A 38 0.87 -18.21 -11.40
N PRO A 39 1.92 -17.39 -11.67
CA PRO A 39 2.37 -16.41 -10.68
C PRO A 39 1.15 -15.64 -10.20
N ARG A 40 0.82 -15.74 -8.92
CA ARG A 40 -0.25 -14.93 -8.34
C ARG A 40 0.10 -13.48 -8.63
N PRO A 41 -0.81 -12.69 -9.22
CA PRO A 41 -0.57 -11.26 -9.36
C PRO A 41 -0.19 -10.73 -7.98
N PRO A 42 0.76 -9.79 -7.89
CA PRO A 42 1.14 -9.20 -6.62
C PRO A 42 -0.12 -8.72 -5.91
N VAL A 43 -0.36 -9.28 -4.72
CA VAL A 43 -1.51 -8.86 -3.90
C VAL A 43 -1.22 -7.42 -3.52
N MET A 44 -1.91 -6.48 -4.15
CA MET A 44 -1.83 -5.07 -3.77
C MET A 44 -2.42 -4.95 -2.37
N SER A 45 -1.58 -4.71 -1.38
CA SER A 45 -2.00 -4.57 0.00
C SER A 45 -2.57 -3.18 0.22
N VAL A 46 -3.88 -3.11 0.39
CA VAL A 46 -4.55 -1.90 0.86
C VAL A 46 -4.54 -1.94 2.39
N PRO A 47 -4.17 -0.86 3.09
CA PRO A 47 -4.23 -0.82 4.54
C PRO A 47 -5.62 -1.18 5.04
N SER A 48 -5.70 -2.13 5.96
CA SER A 48 -6.95 -2.51 6.62
C SER A 48 -6.72 -2.57 8.12
N PHE A 49 -7.11 -1.50 8.80
CA PHE A 49 -6.99 -1.39 10.26
C PHE A 49 -8.34 -1.58 10.95
N TRP A 50 -9.38 -1.82 10.15
CA TRP A 50 -10.76 -1.92 10.63
C TRP A 50 -11.18 -3.39 10.74
N ASP A 51 -11.70 -3.74 11.93
CA ASP A 51 -12.31 -5.04 12.17
C ASP A 51 -13.81 -4.96 11.83
N PRO A 52 -14.32 -5.75 10.87
CA PRO A 52 -15.75 -5.73 10.50
C PRO A 52 -16.68 -6.08 11.67
N ARG A 53 -16.14 -6.69 12.73
CA ARG A 53 -16.88 -7.04 13.96
C ARG A 53 -16.99 -5.86 14.94
N ARG A 54 -16.14 -4.83 14.78
CA ARG A 54 -16.08 -3.65 15.66
C ARG A 54 -16.58 -2.42 14.90
N ARG A 55 -17.87 -2.41 14.59
CA ARG A 55 -18.50 -1.27 13.91
C ARG A 55 -18.64 -0.11 14.88
N PRO A 56 -18.02 1.05 14.61
CA PRO A 56 -18.22 2.23 15.43
C PRO A 56 -19.67 2.73 15.29
N GLU A 57 -20.23 3.18 16.40
CA GLU A 57 -21.54 3.85 16.38
C GLU A 57 -21.41 5.24 15.78
N LYS A 58 -22.45 5.67 15.04
CA LYS A 58 -22.49 7.02 14.53
C LYS A 58 -22.80 7.99 15.67
N PRO A 59 -21.88 8.93 16.00
CA PRO A 59 -22.16 9.91 17.02
C PRO A 59 -23.23 10.93 16.55
N ASP A 60 -23.85 11.61 17.51
CA ASP A 60 -24.72 12.74 17.18
C ASP A 60 -23.88 13.92 16.67
N THR A 61 -23.98 14.17 15.37
CA THR A 61 -23.28 15.27 14.70
C THR A 61 -24.18 16.45 14.36
N SER A 62 -25.41 16.50 14.88
CA SER A 62 -26.41 17.51 14.55
C SER A 62 -25.98 18.96 14.83
N ARG A 63 -25.05 19.13 15.77
CA ARG A 63 -24.46 20.44 16.12
C ARG A 63 -23.26 20.84 15.25
N ILE A 64 -22.76 19.96 14.40
CA ILE A 64 -21.63 20.21 13.50
C ILE A 64 -22.17 20.64 12.16
N THR A 65 -22.15 21.93 11.87
CA THR A 65 -22.68 22.49 10.62
C THR A 65 -21.63 22.64 9.53
N LEU A 66 -20.34 22.65 9.89
CA LEU A 66 -19.21 22.77 9.00
C LEU A 66 -17.99 22.13 9.65
N ILE A 67 -17.14 21.46 8.87
CA ILE A 67 -15.83 20.97 9.31
C ILE A 67 -14.75 21.72 8.55
N ARG A 68 -13.88 22.43 9.28
CA ARG A 68 -12.73 23.15 8.71
C ARG A 68 -11.50 22.27 8.81
N PHE A 69 -11.19 21.55 7.74
CA PHE A 69 -9.96 20.79 7.64
C PHE A 69 -8.75 21.69 7.36
N MET A 70 -7.62 21.33 7.92
CA MET A 70 -6.32 21.88 7.61
C MET A 70 -5.40 20.78 7.09
N THR A 71 -4.58 21.11 6.08
CA THR A 71 -3.60 20.21 5.49
C THR A 71 -2.30 20.96 5.20
N GLU A 72 -1.25 20.23 4.88
CA GLU A 72 0.04 20.76 4.47
C GLU A 72 0.07 20.97 2.95
N VAL A 73 1.09 21.69 2.46
CA VAL A 73 1.22 22.13 1.07
C VAL A 73 2.24 21.36 0.24
N ASP A 74 3.12 20.55 0.87
CA ASP A 74 4.30 19.97 0.20
C ASP A 74 4.63 18.55 0.68
N TYR A 75 3.65 17.66 0.60
CA TYR A 75 3.85 16.24 0.88
C TYR A 75 3.14 15.33 -0.15
N PRO A 76 3.56 15.37 -1.43
CA PRO A 76 2.97 14.52 -2.46
C PRO A 76 3.30 13.02 -2.19
N PRO A 77 2.38 12.11 -2.53
CA PRO A 77 1.05 12.33 -3.12
C PRO A 77 -0.06 12.48 -2.07
N PHE A 78 0.29 12.64 -0.78
CA PHE A 78 -0.68 12.71 0.31
C PHE A 78 -1.44 14.04 0.33
N ASN A 79 -0.71 15.15 0.30
CA ASN A 79 -1.27 16.50 0.28
C ASN A 79 -0.26 17.49 -0.30
N TYR A 80 -0.68 18.29 -1.26
CA TYR A 80 0.17 19.28 -1.92
C TYR A 80 -0.69 20.31 -2.66
N ALA A 81 -0.05 21.42 -3.07
CA ALA A 81 -0.71 22.43 -3.87
C ALA A 81 -0.82 21.96 -5.33
N GLY A 82 -2.03 22.00 -5.87
CA GLY A 82 -2.28 21.75 -7.28
C GLY A 82 -1.84 22.92 -8.17
N PRO A 83 -1.92 22.76 -9.50
CA PRO A 83 -1.55 23.83 -10.45
C PRO A 83 -2.36 25.12 -10.30
N ASP A 84 -3.57 25.03 -9.77
CA ASP A 84 -4.48 26.13 -9.48
C ASP A 84 -4.31 26.71 -8.07
N GLY A 85 -3.32 26.21 -7.31
CA GLY A 85 -3.06 26.60 -5.94
C GLY A 85 -4.01 25.96 -4.91
N ASN A 86 -4.97 25.13 -5.32
CA ASN A 86 -5.85 24.42 -4.41
C ASN A 86 -5.20 23.15 -3.83
N PRO A 87 -5.57 22.73 -2.62
CA PRO A 87 -5.06 21.49 -2.05
C PRO A 87 -5.60 20.28 -2.81
N ILE A 88 -4.69 19.37 -3.16
CA ILE A 88 -4.98 18.07 -3.78
C ILE A 88 -4.17 16.97 -3.09
N GLY A 89 -4.47 15.72 -3.39
CA GLY A 89 -3.78 14.54 -2.89
C GLY A 89 -4.68 13.60 -2.10
N PHE A 90 -4.11 12.47 -1.70
CA PHE A 90 -4.83 11.39 -1.00
C PHE A 90 -5.57 11.89 0.25
N ASN A 91 -4.90 12.65 1.12
CA ASN A 91 -5.49 13.16 2.36
C ASN A 91 -6.65 14.13 2.08
N VAL A 92 -6.52 14.94 1.04
CA VAL A 92 -7.55 15.92 0.65
C VAL A 92 -8.80 15.20 0.11
N GLU A 93 -8.62 14.18 -0.72
CA GLU A 93 -9.75 13.39 -1.22
C GLU A 93 -10.37 12.52 -0.13
N LEU A 94 -9.57 11.96 0.79
CA LEU A 94 -10.08 11.24 1.94
C LEU A 94 -10.95 12.14 2.83
N ALA A 95 -10.51 13.38 3.08
CA ALA A 95 -11.30 14.36 3.82
C ALA A 95 -12.64 14.65 3.12
N ARG A 96 -12.66 14.79 1.80
CA ARG A 96 -13.90 14.97 1.01
C ARG A 96 -14.83 13.76 1.16
N LEU A 97 -14.30 12.53 1.05
CA LEU A 97 -15.08 11.31 1.27
C LEU A 97 -15.67 11.24 2.68
N ILE A 98 -14.92 11.69 3.70
CA ILE A 98 -15.41 11.78 5.09
C ILE A 98 -16.59 12.75 5.19
N CYS A 99 -16.47 13.92 4.59
CA CYS A 99 -17.53 14.93 4.58
C CYS A 99 -18.81 14.42 3.89
N ASP A 100 -18.61 13.76 2.75
CA ASP A 100 -19.73 13.14 2.01
C ASP A 100 -20.42 12.03 2.82
N GLU A 101 -19.64 11.22 3.55
CA GLU A 101 -20.22 10.15 4.38
C GLU A 101 -20.95 10.71 5.60
N LEU A 102 -20.42 11.75 6.23
CA LEU A 102 -21.05 12.44 7.36
C LEU A 102 -22.26 13.29 6.93
N LYS A 103 -22.33 13.71 5.67
CA LYS A 103 -23.30 14.69 5.15
C LYS A 103 -23.12 16.07 5.78
N ILE A 104 -21.87 16.45 6.03
CA ILE A 104 -21.51 17.75 6.62
C ILE A 104 -20.62 18.50 5.62
N PRO A 105 -20.92 19.76 5.31
CA PRO A 105 -20.06 20.60 4.48
C PRO A 105 -18.65 20.72 5.07
N CYS A 106 -17.66 20.80 4.21
CA CYS A 106 -16.26 20.96 4.65
C CYS A 106 -15.53 22.04 3.85
N THR A 107 -14.57 22.66 4.50
CA THR A 107 -13.55 23.48 3.85
C THR A 107 -12.17 22.88 4.07
N MET A 108 -11.24 23.16 3.17
CA MET A 108 -9.85 22.73 3.28
C MET A 108 -8.94 23.96 3.24
N GLN A 109 -8.09 24.10 4.24
CA GLN A 109 -7.12 25.19 4.35
C GLN A 109 -5.71 24.63 4.35
N MET A 110 -4.84 25.18 3.53
CA MET A 110 -3.42 24.84 3.54
C MET A 110 -2.67 25.66 4.60
N ARG A 111 -1.77 25.00 5.32
CA ARG A 111 -0.89 25.59 6.32
C ARG A 111 0.46 24.90 6.31
N ARG A 112 1.45 25.55 6.88
CA ARG A 112 2.74 24.89 7.13
C ARG A 112 2.55 23.79 8.16
N PHE A 113 3.23 22.66 7.97
CA PHE A 113 3.13 21.48 8.83
C PHE A 113 3.36 21.78 10.31
N ASP A 114 4.42 22.54 10.60
CA ASP A 114 4.82 22.91 11.96
C ASP A 114 3.78 23.76 12.72
N THR A 115 2.84 24.39 12.01
CA THR A 115 1.78 25.24 12.58
C THR A 115 0.42 24.54 12.72
N LEU A 116 0.27 23.32 12.22
CA LEU A 116 -1.03 22.64 12.16
C LEU A 116 -1.61 22.37 13.56
N ILE A 117 -0.81 21.82 14.47
CA ILE A 117 -1.26 21.47 15.82
C ILE A 117 -1.58 22.73 16.63
N ASP A 118 -0.76 23.77 16.53
CA ASP A 118 -1.05 25.05 17.21
C ASP A 118 -2.32 25.69 16.64
N SER A 119 -2.51 25.62 15.32
CA SER A 119 -3.73 26.12 14.69
C SER A 119 -5.00 25.38 15.14
N LEU A 120 -4.93 24.06 15.40
CA LEU A 120 -6.04 23.31 16.03
C LEU A 120 -6.35 23.80 17.43
N ASN A 121 -5.31 23.98 18.26
CA ASN A 121 -5.46 24.45 19.62
C ASN A 121 -6.00 25.88 19.69
N ASP A 122 -5.63 26.71 18.73
CA ASP A 122 -6.13 28.08 18.55
C ASP A 122 -7.53 28.17 17.90
N ASN A 123 -8.19 27.05 17.63
CA ASN A 123 -9.50 26.96 16.94
C ASN A 123 -9.52 27.59 15.52
N ARG A 124 -8.38 27.61 14.83
CA ARG A 124 -8.29 28.11 13.44
C ARG A 124 -8.78 27.08 12.41
N GLY A 125 -8.95 25.82 12.85
CA GLY A 125 -9.55 24.70 12.14
C GLY A 125 -10.10 23.70 13.14
N ASP A 126 -10.85 22.72 12.66
CA ASP A 126 -11.50 21.71 13.48
C ASP A 126 -10.76 20.37 13.44
N ALA A 127 -10.07 20.10 12.32
CA ALA A 127 -9.31 18.88 12.10
C ALA A 127 -8.07 19.14 11.22
N ALA A 128 -6.99 18.38 11.43
CA ALA A 128 -5.83 18.37 10.57
C ALA A 128 -5.64 16.96 9.96
N ILE A 129 -5.58 16.91 8.63
CA ILE A 129 -5.32 15.72 7.84
C ILE A 129 -4.10 15.97 6.95
N ALA A 130 -2.92 15.63 7.45
CA ALA A 130 -1.63 16.01 6.86
C ALA A 130 -0.54 14.96 7.17
N SER A 131 -0.90 13.69 7.22
CA SER A 131 0.04 12.60 7.56
C SER A 131 0.74 12.79 8.91
N ILE A 132 0.04 13.35 9.89
CA ILE A 132 0.57 13.55 11.26
C ILE A 132 0.68 12.20 11.95
N ALA A 133 1.88 11.87 12.42
CA ALA A 133 2.14 10.64 13.14
C ALA A 133 1.46 10.64 14.51
N VAL A 134 0.86 9.51 14.84
CA VAL A 134 0.31 9.24 16.17
C VAL A 134 1.42 8.68 17.04
N ASP A 135 2.02 9.53 17.84
CA ASP A 135 3.10 9.18 18.77
C ASP A 135 2.87 9.82 20.16
N ALA A 136 3.76 9.53 21.10
CA ALA A 136 3.64 10.02 22.47
C ALA A 136 3.67 11.55 22.58
N ALA A 137 4.44 12.22 21.72
CA ALA A 137 4.58 13.68 21.76
C ALA A 137 3.33 14.37 21.17
N THR A 138 2.84 13.90 20.03
CA THR A 138 1.64 14.45 19.39
C THR A 138 0.37 14.21 20.21
N ARG A 139 0.24 13.03 20.85
CA ARG A 139 -0.88 12.71 21.76
C ARG A 139 -0.97 13.60 23.00
N GLN A 140 0.13 14.21 23.41
CA GLN A 140 0.08 15.20 24.50
C GLN A 140 -0.60 16.51 24.09
N ARG A 141 -0.66 16.80 22.80
CA ARG A 141 -1.11 18.08 22.24
C ARG A 141 -2.48 18.03 21.58
N VAL A 142 -2.83 16.88 20.95
CA VAL A 142 -4.07 16.68 20.20
C VAL A 142 -4.59 15.27 20.40
N ASP A 143 -5.87 15.04 20.06
CA ASP A 143 -6.44 13.69 19.93
C ASP A 143 -6.49 13.28 18.46
N PHE A 144 -6.55 11.97 18.20
CA PHE A 144 -6.53 11.42 16.86
C PHE A 144 -7.73 10.50 16.59
N SER A 145 -8.17 10.46 15.36
CA SER A 145 -9.00 9.36 14.86
C SER A 145 -8.24 8.03 14.93
N ASP A 146 -8.91 6.92 14.65
CA ASP A 146 -8.24 5.68 14.32
C ASP A 146 -7.28 5.88 13.14
N PRO A 147 -6.14 5.20 13.10
CA PRO A 147 -5.20 5.32 12.00
C PRO A 147 -5.82 4.87 10.69
N TYR A 148 -5.58 5.62 9.61
CA TYR A 148 -6.01 5.24 8.27
C TYR A 148 -4.89 4.68 7.40
N TYR A 149 -3.62 4.85 7.80
CA TYR A 149 -2.49 4.04 7.32
C TYR A 149 -1.38 4.02 8.38
N ARG A 150 -0.40 3.11 8.20
CA ARG A 150 0.79 3.03 9.05
C ARG A 150 2.02 3.27 8.21
N PRO A 151 2.93 4.15 8.63
CA PRO A 151 4.24 4.24 8.03
C PRO A 151 4.94 2.88 8.18
N ALA A 152 5.55 2.42 7.10
CA ALA A 152 6.42 1.26 7.10
C ALA A 152 7.80 1.68 6.65
N ALA A 153 8.82 1.05 7.17
CA ALA A 153 10.17 1.14 6.64
C ALA A 153 10.47 -0.10 5.78
N ARG A 154 11.26 0.05 4.73
CA ARG A 154 11.69 -1.05 3.88
C ARG A 154 13.16 -0.89 3.46
N PHE A 155 13.73 -2.00 3.06
CA PHE A 155 15.00 -1.99 2.36
C PHE A 155 14.80 -1.97 0.85
N ALA A 156 15.70 -1.28 0.16
CA ALA A 156 15.88 -1.39 -1.27
C ALA A 156 17.31 -1.87 -1.57
N ALA A 157 17.45 -2.76 -2.55
CA ALA A 157 18.73 -3.28 -3.02
C ALA A 157 18.80 -3.21 -4.55
N ARG A 158 20.02 -3.25 -5.12
CA ARG A 158 20.18 -3.39 -6.56
C ARG A 158 19.69 -4.77 -7.01
N LYS A 159 18.98 -4.82 -8.13
CA LYS A 159 18.41 -6.07 -8.68
C LYS A 159 19.46 -7.15 -8.91
N GLU A 160 20.65 -6.76 -9.33
CA GLU A 160 21.77 -7.67 -9.60
C GLU A 160 22.34 -8.36 -8.35
N THR A 161 22.10 -7.80 -7.15
CA THR A 161 22.61 -8.38 -5.90
C THR A 161 21.76 -9.55 -5.39
N ASN A 162 20.54 -9.74 -5.95
CA ASN A 162 19.59 -10.79 -5.58
C ASN A 162 19.32 -10.89 -4.06
N VAL A 163 19.36 -9.76 -3.34
CA VAL A 163 19.01 -9.73 -1.92
C VAL A 163 17.49 -9.79 -1.80
N THR A 164 16.96 -10.93 -1.38
CA THR A 164 15.52 -11.16 -1.21
C THR A 164 15.07 -11.01 0.24
N ASP A 165 15.97 -11.33 1.19
CA ASP A 165 15.68 -11.28 2.62
C ASP A 165 16.62 -10.32 3.35
N VAL A 166 16.15 -9.80 4.50
CA VAL A 166 16.86 -8.81 5.33
C VAL A 166 16.81 -9.21 6.80
N THR A 167 17.37 -10.39 7.09
CA THR A 167 17.59 -10.84 8.47
C THR A 167 18.92 -10.31 9.00
N ALA A 168 19.08 -10.25 10.33
CA ALA A 168 20.30 -9.76 10.95
C ALA A 168 21.56 -10.49 10.42
N ASN A 169 21.49 -11.82 10.28
CA ASN A 169 22.61 -12.62 9.77
C ASN A 169 22.96 -12.32 8.29
N GLN A 170 21.96 -11.98 7.48
CA GLN A 170 22.18 -11.65 6.07
C GLN A 170 22.71 -10.24 5.86
N LEU A 171 22.53 -9.39 6.87
CA LEU A 171 22.98 -8.00 6.87
C LEU A 171 24.37 -7.83 7.53
N GLU A 172 24.93 -8.88 8.14
CA GLU A 172 26.28 -8.85 8.72
C GLU A 172 27.31 -8.40 7.67
N GLY A 173 28.07 -7.36 8.01
CA GLY A 173 29.09 -6.76 7.13
C GLY A 173 28.55 -6.02 5.90
N ARG A 174 27.23 -5.98 5.68
CA ARG A 174 26.61 -5.23 4.58
C ARG A 174 26.59 -3.73 4.89
N LYS A 175 26.77 -2.94 3.84
CA LYS A 175 26.69 -1.48 3.91
C LYS A 175 25.24 -1.03 3.71
N ILE A 176 24.67 -0.47 4.78
CA ILE A 176 23.28 0.02 4.77
C ILE A 176 23.29 1.55 4.78
N ALA A 177 22.78 2.16 3.69
CA ALA A 177 22.54 3.60 3.66
C ALA A 177 21.27 3.94 4.45
N VAL A 178 21.34 5.01 5.23
CA VAL A 178 20.20 5.63 5.94
C VAL A 178 20.31 7.14 5.84
N ILE A 179 19.22 7.85 6.13
CA ILE A 179 19.23 9.31 6.21
C ILE A 179 19.57 9.72 7.65
N ALA A 180 20.53 10.60 7.79
CA ALA A 180 21.02 11.05 9.09
C ALA A 180 19.91 11.72 9.93
N GLY A 181 19.86 11.43 11.23
CA GLY A 181 18.91 12.01 12.18
C GLY A 181 17.49 11.48 12.06
N THR A 182 17.26 10.38 11.33
CA THR A 182 15.94 9.77 11.18
C THR A 182 15.73 8.58 12.11
N ALA A 183 14.48 8.23 12.37
CA ALA A 183 14.11 6.99 13.06
C ALA A 183 14.62 5.73 12.33
N HIS A 184 14.80 5.81 11.00
CA HIS A 184 15.38 4.71 10.21
C HIS A 184 16.85 4.48 10.57
N GLU A 185 17.61 5.55 10.78
CA GLU A 185 18.99 5.44 11.24
C GLU A 185 19.08 4.79 12.63
N GLU A 186 18.25 5.26 13.57
CA GLU A 186 18.18 4.69 14.92
C GLU A 186 17.80 3.20 14.88
N TYR A 187 16.79 2.85 14.09
CA TYR A 187 16.37 1.47 13.90
C TYR A 187 17.51 0.60 13.33
N ALA A 188 18.13 1.04 12.24
CA ALA A 188 19.19 0.28 11.59
C ALA A 188 20.38 0.01 12.53
N LYS A 189 20.82 1.02 13.28
CA LYS A 189 21.92 0.90 14.26
C LYS A 189 21.57 -0.03 15.42
N SER A 190 20.31 -0.01 15.88
CA SER A 190 19.89 -0.82 17.03
C SER A 190 19.60 -2.28 16.66
N MET A 191 19.04 -2.52 15.49
CA MET A 191 18.56 -3.85 15.08
C MET A 191 19.60 -4.63 14.27
N PHE A 192 20.56 -3.94 13.65
CA PHE A 192 21.60 -4.55 12.81
C PHE A 192 23.00 -4.07 13.22
N PRO A 193 23.45 -4.37 14.46
CA PRO A 193 24.71 -3.86 14.98
C PRO A 193 25.94 -4.37 14.21
N GLU A 194 25.85 -5.52 13.55
CA GLU A 194 26.93 -6.11 12.75
C GLU A 194 26.95 -5.59 11.30
N ALA A 195 25.99 -4.74 10.91
CA ALA A 195 26.01 -4.09 9.61
C ALA A 195 26.79 -2.77 9.66
N GLU A 196 27.36 -2.39 8.52
CA GLU A 196 28.00 -1.06 8.37
C GLU A 196 26.95 -0.02 8.00
N VAL A 197 26.35 0.66 9.00
CA VAL A 197 25.34 1.71 8.76
C VAL A 197 26.03 3.00 8.35
N ARG A 198 25.73 3.47 7.12
CA ARG A 198 26.24 4.72 6.53
C ARG A 198 25.14 5.77 6.47
N SER A 199 25.34 6.87 7.21
CA SER A 199 24.39 7.98 7.29
C SER A 199 24.65 9.01 6.20
N PHE A 200 23.63 9.36 5.45
CA PHE A 200 23.67 10.36 4.40
C PHE A 200 22.85 11.59 4.78
N PRO A 201 23.29 12.81 4.42
CA PRO A 201 22.55 14.02 4.76
C PRO A 201 21.24 14.18 4.01
N THR A 202 21.09 13.54 2.83
CA THR A 202 19.88 13.60 2.00
C THR A 202 19.52 12.25 1.39
N ARG A 203 18.24 12.06 1.08
CA ARG A 203 17.75 10.88 0.35
C ARG A 203 18.41 10.70 -1.00
N ASP A 204 18.63 11.80 -1.73
CA ASP A 204 19.20 11.75 -3.07
C ASP A 204 20.65 11.22 -3.06
N LEU A 205 21.43 11.61 -2.05
CA LEU A 205 22.78 11.09 -1.87
C LEU A 205 22.77 9.60 -1.51
N ALA A 206 21.88 9.17 -0.61
CA ALA A 206 21.72 7.77 -0.24
C ALA A 206 21.28 6.91 -1.45
N ARG A 207 20.32 7.39 -2.23
CA ARG A 207 19.85 6.75 -3.47
C ARG A 207 20.95 6.67 -4.53
N ALA A 208 21.73 7.73 -4.68
CA ALA A 208 22.87 7.75 -5.60
C ALA A 208 23.93 6.73 -5.19
N ALA A 209 24.24 6.61 -3.89
CA ALA A 209 25.17 5.63 -3.36
C ALA A 209 24.71 4.18 -3.63
N LEU A 210 23.40 3.89 -3.44
CA LEU A 210 22.85 2.58 -3.76
C LEU A 210 22.96 2.27 -5.26
N ARG A 211 22.59 3.22 -6.14
CA ARG A 211 22.70 3.02 -7.60
C ARG A 211 24.11 2.74 -8.06
N LYS A 212 25.12 3.44 -7.48
CA LYS A 212 26.54 3.28 -7.81
C LYS A 212 27.16 2.01 -7.25
N GLY A 213 26.52 1.39 -6.25
CA GLY A 213 27.11 0.25 -5.53
C GLY A 213 28.06 0.62 -4.40
N ASP A 214 28.09 1.87 -3.98
CA ASP A 214 28.87 2.32 -2.82
C ASP A 214 28.34 1.73 -1.51
N VAL A 215 27.03 1.39 -1.50
CA VAL A 215 26.33 0.67 -0.44
C VAL A 215 25.54 -0.52 -1.02
N ASP A 216 25.23 -1.50 -0.19
CA ASP A 216 24.49 -2.72 -0.59
C ASP A 216 22.98 -2.51 -0.54
N LEU A 217 22.51 -1.79 0.48
CA LEU A 217 21.11 -1.53 0.75
C LEU A 217 20.86 -0.06 1.10
N LEU A 218 19.64 0.37 0.86
CA LEU A 218 19.08 1.62 1.38
C LEU A 218 17.88 1.29 2.27
N PHE A 219 17.86 1.80 3.48
CA PHE A 219 16.74 1.66 4.42
C PHE A 219 16.07 3.01 4.65
N ASP A 220 14.81 3.13 4.25
CA ASP A 220 14.05 4.39 4.31
C ASP A 220 12.55 4.09 4.40
N ASP A 221 11.75 5.13 4.48
CA ASP A 221 10.29 5.07 4.40
C ASP A 221 9.83 4.34 3.14
N ALA A 222 8.90 3.41 3.32
CA ALA A 222 8.44 2.51 2.26
C ALA A 222 7.75 3.25 1.11
N PHE A 223 7.02 4.34 1.39
CA PHE A 223 6.36 5.14 0.36
C PHE A 223 7.38 5.91 -0.46
N ASN A 224 8.33 6.56 0.21
CA ASN A 224 9.43 7.25 -0.47
C ASN A 224 10.23 6.31 -1.37
N LEU A 225 10.51 5.09 -0.88
CA LEU A 225 11.17 4.06 -1.68
C LEU A 225 10.30 3.58 -2.84
N ALA A 226 9.01 3.31 -2.61
CA ALA A 226 8.08 2.84 -3.63
C ALA A 226 8.03 3.82 -4.82
N PHE A 227 7.87 5.11 -4.55
CA PHE A 227 7.86 6.13 -5.60
C PHE A 227 9.20 6.26 -6.33
N TRP A 228 10.31 6.23 -5.59
CA TRP A 228 11.63 6.28 -6.21
C TRP A 228 11.91 5.06 -7.08
N LEU A 229 11.64 3.85 -6.58
CA LEU A 229 11.89 2.59 -7.32
C LEU A 229 11.13 2.52 -8.64
N ASN A 230 9.96 3.14 -8.72
CA ASN A 230 9.12 3.15 -9.91
C ASN A 230 9.21 4.46 -10.71
N GLY A 231 9.93 5.44 -10.18
CA GLY A 231 10.22 6.69 -10.88
C GLY A 231 11.42 6.57 -11.82
N THR A 232 11.59 7.58 -12.68
CA THR A 232 12.71 7.68 -13.61
C THR A 232 14.06 7.79 -12.92
N ASP A 233 14.10 8.36 -11.72
CA ASP A 233 15.33 8.63 -10.97
C ASP A 233 16.03 7.36 -10.46
N SER A 234 15.30 6.27 -10.31
CA SER A 234 15.92 4.97 -9.99
C SER A 234 16.68 4.38 -11.16
N ALA A 235 16.39 4.83 -12.40
CA ALA A 235 16.87 4.23 -13.64
C ALA A 235 16.62 2.70 -13.70
N GLY A 236 15.58 2.21 -12.98
CA GLY A 236 15.24 0.80 -12.91
C GLY A 236 16.29 -0.09 -12.22
N CYS A 237 17.26 0.48 -11.52
CA CYS A 237 18.38 -0.24 -10.90
C CYS A 237 17.97 -1.25 -9.84
N CYS A 238 16.91 -0.93 -9.13
CA CYS A 238 16.74 -1.40 -7.76
C CYS A 238 15.34 -1.95 -7.54
N THR A 239 15.16 -2.70 -6.47
CA THR A 239 13.90 -3.30 -6.05
C THR A 239 13.83 -3.33 -4.52
N PHE A 240 12.63 -3.57 -3.97
CA PHE A 240 12.50 -3.86 -2.55
C PHE A 240 13.23 -5.16 -2.19
N ALA A 241 13.84 -5.16 -1.00
CA ALA A 241 14.41 -6.33 -0.35
C ALA A 241 13.72 -6.54 1.00
N GLY A 242 13.34 -7.77 1.30
CA GLY A 242 12.57 -8.13 2.49
C GLY A 242 11.15 -7.55 2.53
N GLY A 243 10.46 -7.83 3.64
CA GLY A 243 9.12 -7.33 3.92
C GLY A 243 9.13 -5.93 4.56
N PRO A 244 7.92 -5.36 4.80
CA PRO A 244 7.76 -4.10 5.52
C PRO A 244 8.10 -4.28 7.00
N ILE A 245 8.72 -3.28 7.58
CA ILE A 245 9.04 -3.18 9.00
C ILE A 245 8.08 -2.17 9.62
N LEU A 246 7.28 -2.65 10.58
CA LEU A 246 6.26 -1.88 11.29
C LEU A 246 6.67 -1.80 12.78
N GLU A 247 7.53 -0.88 13.13
CA GLU A 247 7.98 -0.66 14.52
C GLU A 247 7.33 0.61 15.08
N SER A 248 6.29 0.40 15.89
CA SER A 248 5.46 1.52 16.38
C SER A 248 6.22 2.48 17.32
N ARG A 249 7.23 2.00 18.03
CA ARG A 249 8.01 2.85 18.95
C ARG A 249 8.84 3.91 18.20
N LEU A 250 9.34 3.56 17.01
CA LEU A 250 10.18 4.45 16.20
C LEU A 250 9.42 5.12 15.05
N PHE A 251 8.50 4.39 14.40
CA PHE A 251 7.76 4.90 13.24
C PHE A 251 6.34 5.38 13.58
N GLY A 252 5.95 5.34 14.87
CA GLY A 252 4.64 5.73 15.34
C GLY A 252 3.58 4.61 15.22
N GLU A 253 2.43 4.83 15.89
CA GLU A 253 1.33 3.85 15.93
C GLU A 253 0.51 3.85 14.63
N GLY A 254 0.70 4.84 13.80
CA GLY A 254 0.00 5.06 12.54
C GLY A 254 -0.23 6.54 12.27
N ILE A 255 -0.94 6.82 11.20
CA ILE A 255 -1.32 8.17 10.78
C ILE A 255 -2.81 8.34 10.98
N GLY A 256 -3.19 9.34 11.76
CA GLY A 256 -4.58 9.66 12.08
C GLY A 256 -4.97 11.09 11.72
N ILE A 257 -6.25 11.38 11.79
CA ILE A 257 -6.78 12.74 11.66
C ILE A 257 -6.71 13.38 13.03
N ALA A 258 -5.93 14.47 13.16
CA ALA A 258 -5.80 15.17 14.41
C ALA A 258 -7.00 16.11 14.65
N VAL A 259 -7.48 16.14 15.89
CA VAL A 259 -8.50 17.06 16.39
C VAL A 259 -8.02 17.70 17.69
N LYS A 260 -8.60 18.85 18.06
CA LYS A 260 -8.32 19.45 19.36
C LYS A 260 -8.64 18.48 20.48
N ARG A 261 -7.82 18.43 21.51
CA ARG A 261 -8.03 17.55 22.68
C ARG A 261 -9.42 17.73 23.28
N GLY A 262 -10.06 16.61 23.59
CA GLY A 262 -11.42 16.57 24.16
C GLY A 262 -12.54 16.76 23.13
N ASN A 263 -12.24 16.89 21.82
CA ASN A 263 -13.27 16.92 20.78
C ASN A 263 -13.67 15.48 20.37
N ASP A 264 -14.21 14.74 21.35
CA ASP A 264 -14.60 13.32 21.15
C ASP A 264 -15.68 13.13 20.10
N THR A 265 -16.62 14.05 20.00
CA THR A 265 -17.68 13.96 18.99
C THR A 265 -17.13 13.95 17.58
N LEU A 266 -16.22 14.86 17.25
CA LEU A 266 -15.61 14.93 15.93
C LEU A 266 -14.68 13.75 15.68
N ARG A 267 -13.90 13.36 16.68
CA ARG A 267 -13.03 12.18 16.62
C ARG A 267 -13.81 10.89 16.31
N GLN A 268 -14.91 10.65 17.03
CA GLN A 268 -15.79 9.50 16.80
C GLN A 268 -16.50 9.58 15.44
N ALA A 269 -16.88 10.78 15.01
CA ALA A 269 -17.46 10.98 13.66
C ALA A 269 -16.46 10.57 12.57
N PHE A 270 -15.18 10.91 12.71
CA PHE A 270 -14.15 10.48 11.78
C PHE A 270 -13.93 8.97 11.82
N ASN A 271 -13.90 8.34 12.97
CA ASN A 271 -13.77 6.89 13.09
C ASN A 271 -14.94 6.18 12.39
N TRP A 272 -16.16 6.65 12.62
CA TRP A 272 -17.34 6.12 11.96
C TRP A 272 -17.26 6.31 10.43
N ALA A 273 -16.91 7.51 9.97
CA ALA A 273 -16.83 7.80 8.53
C ALA A 273 -15.73 6.99 7.83
N LEU A 274 -14.54 6.88 8.43
CA LEU A 274 -13.43 6.06 7.93
C LEU A 274 -13.84 4.61 7.80
N PHE A 275 -14.49 4.04 8.83
CA PHE A 275 -15.02 2.68 8.79
C PHE A 275 -16.02 2.50 7.65
N ARG A 276 -16.97 3.43 7.48
CA ARG A 276 -17.99 3.38 6.41
C ARG A 276 -17.37 3.49 5.02
N ILE A 277 -16.38 4.35 4.84
CA ILE A 277 -15.63 4.50 3.58
C ILE A 277 -14.88 3.20 3.25
N TRP A 278 -14.26 2.57 4.24
CA TRP A 278 -13.60 1.28 4.10
C TRP A 278 -14.61 0.16 3.76
N GLU A 279 -15.70 0.05 4.53
CA GLU A 279 -16.74 -0.97 4.33
C GLU A 279 -17.35 -0.92 2.92
N LYS A 280 -17.49 0.28 2.35
CA LYS A 280 -17.97 0.51 0.99
C LYS A 280 -16.91 0.28 -0.11
N GLY A 281 -15.69 -0.10 0.26
CA GLY A 281 -14.58 -0.27 -0.67
C GLY A 281 -13.98 1.04 -1.22
N LYS A 282 -14.54 2.21 -0.86
CA LYS A 282 -14.08 3.51 -1.36
C LYS A 282 -12.68 3.87 -0.88
N PHE A 283 -12.28 3.40 0.29
CA PHE A 283 -10.92 3.57 0.78
C PHE A 283 -9.91 2.84 -0.12
N ALA A 284 -10.22 1.58 -0.47
CA ALA A 284 -9.36 0.80 -1.35
C ALA A 284 -9.25 1.42 -2.75
N GLU A 285 -10.38 1.89 -3.30
CA GLU A 285 -10.40 2.59 -4.59
C GLU A 285 -9.52 3.85 -4.57
N LEU A 286 -9.68 4.69 -3.52
CA LEU A 286 -8.88 5.89 -3.35
C LEU A 286 -7.41 5.56 -3.17
N TRP A 287 -7.09 4.58 -2.31
CA TRP A 287 -5.73 4.14 -2.04
C TRP A 287 -5.02 3.71 -3.32
N LEU A 288 -5.61 2.82 -4.09
CA LEU A 288 -5.02 2.29 -5.32
C LEU A 288 -4.82 3.34 -6.41
N ARG A 289 -5.59 4.42 -6.41
CA ARG A 289 -5.42 5.55 -7.32
C ARG A 289 -4.13 6.32 -7.04
N TYR A 290 -3.79 6.50 -5.76
CA TYR A 290 -2.59 7.22 -5.34
C TYR A 290 -1.36 6.32 -5.17
N PHE A 291 -1.57 5.07 -4.78
CA PHE A 291 -0.53 4.10 -4.46
C PHE A 291 -0.69 2.82 -5.30
N PRO A 292 -0.45 2.90 -6.62
CA PRO A 292 -0.53 1.72 -7.50
C PRO A 292 0.60 0.72 -7.23
N ILE A 293 1.51 1.05 -6.32
CA ILE A 293 2.64 0.25 -5.89
C ILE A 293 2.44 -0.09 -4.43
N ASN A 294 2.72 -1.35 -4.07
CA ASN A 294 2.59 -1.80 -2.70
C ASN A 294 3.80 -1.38 -1.85
N PRO A 295 3.66 -0.42 -0.92
CA PRO A 295 4.72 -0.06 0.02
C PRO A 295 4.85 -1.09 1.18
N TYR A 296 3.87 -2.01 1.34
CA TYR A 296 3.84 -3.03 2.38
C TYR A 296 4.35 -4.39 1.92
#